data_f968c87e1bdcf4859ea629bef7973c20
#
_entry.id   f968c87e1bdcf4859ea629bef7973c20
#
_cell.length_a   1.000
_cell.length_b   1.000
_cell.length_c   1.000
_cell.angle_alpha   90.00
_cell.angle_beta   90.00
_cell.angle_gamma   90.00
#
_symmetry.space_group_name_H-M   'P 1'
#
loop_
_entity.id
_entity.type
_entity.pdbx_description
1 polymer ?
#
loop_
_entity_poly.entity_id
_entity_poly.type
_entity_poly.pdbx_seq_one_letter_code
_entity_poly.pdbx_strand_id
1 'polypeptide(L)'
;GVSRKPGGTVEHSLHPCKFYGGGAFFIPETGLCPKQKGEIFMVNIELKGGVVKEFDNGITAMEVAKSLGMGLYKAACVCRIDGEVKDLRTPIDKDCKLEILTFDDDDGKRALRHTASHVLAQAVKRLYPEAKLAIGPAIDNGFYYDFDVDVPFTPEVLEKIEAEMKKIVKEALPLERYELDPKEAIELMEKKGEIYKVELIKEHAGKGEKISFFRQGEFDELCAGPHVPDTSRVKAFKLTSCTGAYWRGDSDNKMLQRIYGTAFTKKEDLD
;
A
#
# COMPACT_ATOMS: atom_id res chain seq x y z
N GLY A 1 1.09 54.10 -45.45
CA GLY A 1 1.71 53.19 -46.36
C GLY A 1 1.67 51.78 -45.78
N VAL A 2 0.75 50.98 -46.31
CA VAL A 2 0.56 49.56 -45.97
C VAL A 2 1.60 48.73 -46.74
N SER A 3 2.34 47.86 -46.07
CA SER A 3 3.04 46.78 -46.74
C SER A 3 2.87 45.48 -45.99
N ARG A 4 2.12 44.57 -46.58
CA ARG A 4 2.02 43.16 -46.25
C ARG A 4 3.25 42.41 -46.76
N LYS A 5 3.77 41.48 -45.96
CA LYS A 5 4.62 40.36 -46.46
C LYS A 5 4.05 39.02 -46.06
N PRO A 6 4.17 38.00 -46.92
CA PRO A 6 3.44 36.76 -46.86
C PRO A 6 4.21 35.62 -46.15
N GLY A 7 3.43 34.70 -45.63
CA GLY A 7 3.53 33.27 -45.44
C GLY A 7 4.93 32.61 -45.31
N GLY A 8 5.19 32.13 -44.08
CA GLY A 8 6.19 31.10 -43.85
C GLY A 8 5.49 29.76 -43.66
N THR A 9 5.68 28.85 -44.62
CA THR A 9 5.31 27.45 -44.52
C THR A 9 6.22 26.73 -43.55
N VAL A 10 5.66 26.12 -42.52
CA VAL A 10 6.37 25.20 -41.62
C VAL A 10 6.40 23.84 -42.31
N GLU A 11 7.58 23.46 -42.83
CA GLU A 11 7.84 22.10 -43.30
C GLU A 11 8.01 21.19 -42.08
N HIS A 12 7.04 20.30 -41.87
CA HIS A 12 7.20 19.15 -41.00
C HIS A 12 8.01 18.08 -41.71
N SER A 13 9.26 17.90 -41.30
CA SER A 13 10.09 16.78 -41.74
C SER A 13 9.55 15.47 -41.17
N LEU A 14 8.91 14.68 -41.99
CA LEU A 14 8.53 13.31 -41.72
C LEU A 14 9.77 12.41 -41.80
N HIS A 15 10.17 11.80 -40.72
CA HIS A 15 11.14 10.71 -40.72
C HIS A 15 10.43 9.41 -41.06
N PRO A 16 10.85 8.65 -42.08
CA PRO A 16 10.23 7.37 -42.42
C PRO A 16 10.71 6.28 -41.48
N CYS A 17 9.77 5.61 -40.79
CA CYS A 17 10.04 4.31 -40.17
C CYS A 17 10.33 3.27 -41.26
N LYS A 18 11.54 2.69 -41.23
CA LYS A 18 11.90 1.58 -42.13
C LYS A 18 11.25 0.29 -41.59
N PHE A 19 10.27 -0.21 -42.33
CA PHE A 19 9.79 -1.59 -42.19
C PHE A 19 10.48 -2.47 -43.23
N TYR A 20 10.97 -3.63 -42.82
CA TYR A 20 11.42 -4.72 -43.69
C TYR A 20 10.19 -5.57 -44.06
N GLY A 21 9.90 -5.64 -45.36
CA GLY A 21 8.86 -6.50 -45.94
C GLY A 21 7.87 -5.75 -46.82
N GLY A 22 7.99 -5.93 -48.14
CA GLY A 22 7.30 -5.18 -49.16
C GLY A 22 5.78 -5.32 -49.16
N GLY A 23 5.10 -4.21 -49.04
CA GLY A 23 3.68 -4.04 -49.25
C GLY A 23 3.27 -2.63 -48.84
N ALA A 24 2.83 -1.82 -49.81
CA ALA A 24 2.33 -0.46 -49.53
C ALA A 24 0.96 -0.56 -48.90
N PHE A 25 0.82 -0.13 -47.63
CA PHE A 25 -0.46 0.08 -46.97
C PHE A 25 -0.81 1.55 -46.93
N PHE A 26 -2.02 1.87 -47.38
CA PHE A 26 -2.62 3.18 -47.29
C PHE A 26 -3.03 3.45 -45.84
N ILE A 27 -2.58 4.54 -45.23
CA ILE A 27 -2.98 4.95 -43.89
C ILE A 27 -4.17 5.92 -44.04
N PRO A 28 -5.33 5.66 -43.46
CA PRO A 28 -6.43 6.62 -43.43
C PRO A 28 -6.11 7.78 -42.49
N GLU A 29 -6.58 9.00 -42.83
CA GLU A 29 -6.29 10.30 -42.22
C GLU A 29 -6.79 10.48 -40.74
N THR A 30 -7.16 9.46 -40.06
CA THR A 30 -7.63 9.52 -38.66
C THR A 30 -6.59 9.09 -37.63
N GLY A 31 -5.36 9.46 -37.77
CA GLY A 31 -4.28 9.51 -36.78
C GLY A 31 -4.25 8.52 -35.59
N LEU A 32 -5.05 7.47 -35.60
CA LEU A 32 -5.03 6.40 -34.60
C LEU A 32 -4.22 5.23 -35.18
N CYS A 33 -2.98 5.12 -34.77
CA CYS A 33 -2.20 3.91 -34.92
C CYS A 33 -3.03 2.73 -34.36
N PRO A 34 -3.34 1.68 -35.15
CA PRO A 34 -4.01 0.52 -34.58
C PRO A 34 -3.10 -0.04 -33.48
N LYS A 35 -3.63 -0.13 -32.25
CA LYS A 35 -2.97 -0.87 -31.18
C LYS A 35 -2.68 -2.25 -31.74
N GLN A 36 -1.40 -2.54 -32.01
CA GLN A 36 -0.96 -3.91 -32.27
C GLN A 36 -1.55 -4.74 -31.14
N LYS A 37 -2.27 -5.81 -31.46
CA LYS A 37 -2.58 -6.88 -30.48
C LYS A 37 -1.22 -7.31 -29.95
N GLY A 38 -0.87 -6.82 -28.75
CA GLY A 38 0.38 -7.19 -28.11
C GLY A 38 0.42 -8.70 -27.99
N GLU A 39 1.54 -9.29 -28.30
CA GLU A 39 1.84 -10.65 -27.89
C GLU A 39 1.58 -10.72 -26.39
N ILE A 40 0.64 -11.57 -25.98
CA ILE A 40 0.37 -11.82 -24.55
C ILE A 40 1.60 -12.60 -24.09
N PHE A 41 2.51 -11.90 -23.39
CA PHE A 41 3.63 -12.56 -22.75
C PHE A 41 3.09 -13.31 -21.56
N MET A 42 3.35 -14.63 -21.52
CA MET A 42 2.98 -15.48 -20.41
C MET A 42 4.14 -15.57 -19.42
N VAL A 43 3.82 -15.74 -18.14
CA VAL A 43 4.78 -15.99 -17.07
C VAL A 43 4.51 -17.36 -16.45
N ASN A 44 5.58 -18.09 -16.15
CA ASN A 44 5.51 -19.37 -15.48
C ASN A 44 5.67 -19.16 -13.96
N ILE A 45 4.67 -19.52 -13.21
CA ILE A 45 4.66 -19.36 -11.75
C ILE A 45 4.75 -20.75 -11.10
N GLU A 46 5.87 -20.99 -10.41
CA GLU A 46 6.05 -22.18 -9.57
C GLU A 46 5.36 -21.93 -8.23
N LEU A 47 4.33 -22.73 -7.97
CA LEU A 47 3.54 -22.67 -6.73
C LEU A 47 4.14 -23.57 -5.65
N LYS A 48 3.69 -23.41 -4.40
CA LYS A 48 4.04 -24.29 -3.28
C LYS A 48 3.78 -25.77 -3.67
N GLY A 49 4.80 -26.60 -3.52
CA GLY A 49 4.75 -28.01 -3.95
C GLY A 49 5.30 -28.28 -5.34
N GLY A 50 5.90 -27.27 -6.03
CA GLY A 50 6.60 -27.44 -7.31
C GLY A 50 5.71 -27.49 -8.54
N VAL A 51 4.41 -27.21 -8.40
CA VAL A 51 3.48 -27.14 -9.54
C VAL A 51 3.71 -25.83 -10.27
N VAL A 52 4.03 -25.89 -11.57
CA VAL A 52 4.18 -24.72 -12.44
C VAL A 52 2.87 -24.49 -13.19
N LYS A 53 2.40 -23.24 -13.17
CA LYS A 53 1.25 -22.78 -13.95
C LYS A 53 1.63 -21.55 -14.75
N GLU A 54 1.05 -21.45 -15.96
CA GLU A 54 1.22 -20.32 -16.86
C GLU A 54 0.09 -19.30 -16.66
N PHE A 55 0.43 -18.03 -16.63
CA PHE A 55 -0.49 -16.91 -16.45
C PHE A 55 -0.10 -15.74 -17.35
N ASP A 56 -1.03 -14.81 -17.56
CA ASP A 56 -0.77 -13.57 -18.26
C ASP A 56 0.26 -12.72 -17.50
N ASN A 57 1.19 -12.12 -18.24
CA ASN A 57 2.17 -11.16 -17.66
C ASN A 57 1.44 -10.00 -16.98
N GLY A 58 1.91 -9.65 -15.78
CA GLY A 58 1.30 -8.61 -14.95
C GLY A 58 0.18 -9.11 -14.04
N ILE A 59 -0.09 -10.42 -14.03
CA ILE A 59 -1.02 -11.01 -13.06
C ILE A 59 -0.56 -10.72 -11.62
N THR A 60 -1.48 -10.52 -10.72
CA THR A 60 -1.18 -10.31 -9.30
C THR A 60 -1.26 -11.63 -8.51
N ALA A 61 -0.51 -11.71 -7.41
CA ALA A 61 -0.61 -12.87 -6.52
C ALA A 61 -2.03 -13.09 -5.98
N MET A 62 -2.83 -12.00 -5.87
CA MET A 62 -4.23 -12.06 -5.47
C MET A 62 -5.10 -12.77 -6.52
N GLU A 63 -4.88 -12.50 -7.80
CA GLU A 63 -5.58 -13.15 -8.91
C GLU A 63 -5.16 -14.63 -9.03
N VAL A 64 -3.87 -14.93 -8.84
CA VAL A 64 -3.38 -16.30 -8.75
C VAL A 64 -4.08 -17.03 -7.60
N ALA A 65 -4.12 -16.45 -6.39
CA ALA A 65 -4.83 -17.06 -5.26
C ALA A 65 -6.32 -17.33 -5.57
N LYS A 66 -6.98 -16.40 -6.27
CA LYS A 66 -8.38 -16.56 -6.71
C LYS A 66 -8.55 -17.70 -7.70
N SER A 67 -7.62 -17.87 -8.63
CA SER A 67 -7.64 -18.97 -9.62
C SER A 67 -7.43 -20.36 -8.97
N LEU A 68 -6.70 -20.39 -7.84
CA LEU A 68 -6.45 -21.62 -7.08
C LEU A 68 -7.63 -22.01 -6.19
N GLY A 69 -8.43 -21.02 -5.74
CA GLY A 69 -9.64 -21.28 -4.97
C GLY A 69 -10.08 -20.12 -4.11
N MET A 70 -11.39 -19.96 -3.95
CA MET A 70 -11.98 -18.86 -3.17
C MET A 70 -11.65 -18.93 -1.67
N GLY A 71 -11.38 -20.12 -1.14
CA GLY A 71 -10.94 -20.28 0.25
C GLY A 71 -9.58 -19.64 0.47
N LEU A 72 -8.59 -19.96 -0.40
CA LEU A 72 -7.26 -19.38 -0.36
C LEU A 72 -7.30 -17.86 -0.61
N TYR A 73 -8.05 -17.40 -1.61
CA TYR A 73 -8.25 -15.98 -1.90
C TYR A 73 -8.72 -15.19 -0.67
N LYS A 74 -9.70 -15.72 0.06
CA LYS A 74 -10.26 -15.08 1.26
C LYS A 74 -9.31 -15.13 2.45
N ALA A 75 -8.46 -16.17 2.56
CA ALA A 75 -7.51 -16.34 3.65
C ALA A 75 -6.17 -15.63 3.40
N ALA A 76 -5.83 -15.33 2.13
CA ALA A 76 -4.57 -14.72 1.74
C ALA A 76 -4.36 -13.36 2.40
N CYS A 77 -3.19 -13.17 3.02
CA CYS A 77 -2.75 -11.93 3.65
C CYS A 77 -1.72 -11.20 2.79
N VAL A 78 -0.63 -11.88 2.45
CA VAL A 78 0.49 -11.41 1.64
C VAL A 78 1.01 -12.56 0.77
N CYS A 79 2.04 -12.32 -0.03
CA CYS A 79 2.71 -13.37 -0.78
C CYS A 79 4.23 -13.31 -0.57
N ARG A 80 4.91 -14.39 -0.97
CA ARG A 80 6.35 -14.41 -1.12
C ARG A 80 6.68 -14.70 -2.56
N ILE A 81 7.40 -13.78 -3.23
CA ILE A 81 7.85 -13.89 -4.61
C ILE A 81 9.37 -14.03 -4.57
N ASP A 82 9.90 -15.16 -5.04
CA ASP A 82 11.34 -15.47 -5.02
C ASP A 82 12.01 -15.26 -3.64
N GLY A 83 11.28 -15.58 -2.57
CA GLY A 83 11.75 -15.43 -1.19
C GLY A 83 11.46 -14.08 -0.54
N GLU A 84 11.06 -13.05 -1.29
CA GLU A 84 10.70 -11.74 -0.76
C GLU A 84 9.21 -11.61 -0.45
N VAL A 85 8.88 -11.12 0.75
CA VAL A 85 7.48 -10.87 1.16
C VAL A 85 6.97 -9.59 0.50
N LYS A 86 5.83 -9.68 -0.18
CA LYS A 86 5.21 -8.60 -0.93
C LYS A 86 3.69 -8.58 -0.75
N ASP A 87 3.10 -7.42 -1.07
CA ASP A 87 1.65 -7.27 -1.14
C ASP A 87 1.05 -8.18 -2.21
N LEU A 88 -0.13 -8.72 -1.96
CA LEU A 88 -0.85 -9.55 -2.92
C LEU A 88 -1.21 -8.84 -4.24
N ARG A 89 -1.21 -7.50 -4.25
CA ARG A 89 -1.46 -6.67 -5.44
C ARG A 89 -0.22 -6.42 -6.29
N THR A 90 0.96 -6.90 -5.87
CA THR A 90 2.20 -6.77 -6.65
C THR A 90 2.05 -7.50 -7.98
N PRO A 91 2.25 -6.82 -9.14
CA PRO A 91 2.24 -7.46 -10.44
C PRO A 91 3.43 -8.41 -10.60
N ILE A 92 3.19 -9.53 -11.27
CA ILE A 92 4.21 -10.53 -11.60
C ILE A 92 4.48 -10.42 -13.10
N ASP A 93 5.68 -9.98 -13.46
CA ASP A 93 6.09 -9.65 -14.83
C ASP A 93 7.19 -10.60 -15.38
N LYS A 94 7.57 -11.61 -14.62
CA LYS A 94 8.57 -12.61 -14.97
C LYS A 94 8.28 -13.94 -14.29
N ASP A 95 8.88 -15.00 -14.78
CA ASP A 95 8.86 -16.31 -14.14
C ASP A 95 9.37 -16.19 -12.71
N CYS A 96 8.65 -16.83 -11.77
CA CYS A 96 8.99 -16.73 -10.35
C CYS A 96 8.46 -17.92 -9.55
N LYS A 97 8.93 -18.02 -8.29
CA LYS A 97 8.32 -18.86 -7.26
C LYS A 97 7.36 -18.02 -6.43
N LEU A 98 6.13 -18.49 -6.29
CA LEU A 98 5.07 -17.80 -5.55
C LEU A 98 4.55 -18.68 -4.42
N GLU A 99 4.57 -18.11 -3.21
CA GLU A 99 3.85 -18.64 -2.05
C GLU A 99 2.78 -17.64 -1.61
N ILE A 100 1.55 -18.12 -1.46
CA ILE A 100 0.46 -17.33 -0.86
C ILE A 100 0.49 -17.57 0.65
N LEU A 101 0.65 -16.50 1.42
CA LEU A 101 0.77 -16.56 2.87
C LEU A 101 -0.54 -16.10 3.52
N THR A 102 -0.96 -16.85 4.53
CA THR A 102 -2.20 -16.63 5.29
C THR A 102 -1.87 -16.17 6.72
N PHE A 103 -2.89 -16.03 7.56
CA PHE A 103 -2.69 -15.69 8.97
C PHE A 103 -1.96 -16.80 9.76
N ASP A 104 -1.94 -18.02 9.27
CA ASP A 104 -1.20 -19.13 9.90
C ASP A 104 0.31 -19.00 9.71
N ASP A 105 0.73 -18.23 8.71
CA ASP A 105 2.14 -17.91 8.44
C ASP A 105 2.54 -16.62 9.19
N ASP A 106 3.77 -16.55 9.72
CA ASP A 106 4.24 -15.42 10.53
C ASP A 106 4.20 -14.09 9.76
N ASP A 107 4.61 -14.09 8.48
CA ASP A 107 4.56 -12.88 7.64
C ASP A 107 3.11 -12.45 7.34
N GLY A 108 2.19 -13.38 7.16
CA GLY A 108 0.77 -13.10 6.97
C GLY A 108 0.14 -12.53 8.24
N LYS A 109 0.47 -13.08 9.39
CA LYS A 109 0.06 -12.60 10.72
C LYS A 109 0.57 -11.19 10.97
N ARG A 110 1.86 -10.95 10.70
CA ARG A 110 2.50 -9.64 10.83
C ARG A 110 1.82 -8.59 9.95
N ALA A 111 1.54 -8.90 8.68
CA ALA A 111 0.89 -7.98 7.75
C ALA A 111 -0.54 -7.64 8.16
N LEU A 112 -1.32 -8.62 8.67
CA LEU A 112 -2.67 -8.36 9.18
C LEU A 112 -2.63 -7.41 10.40
N ARG A 113 -1.73 -7.65 11.35
CA ARG A 113 -1.57 -6.81 12.56
C ARG A 113 -1.03 -5.43 12.22
N HIS A 114 -0.14 -5.33 11.25
CA HIS A 114 0.34 -4.05 10.74
C HIS A 114 -0.80 -3.27 10.05
N THR A 115 -1.65 -3.93 9.28
CA THR A 115 -2.85 -3.28 8.73
C THR A 115 -3.82 -2.84 9.81
N ALA A 116 -3.98 -3.63 10.88
CA ALA A 116 -4.80 -3.23 12.03
C ALA A 116 -4.28 -1.96 12.71
N SER A 117 -2.95 -1.75 12.78
CA SER A 117 -2.38 -0.51 13.29
C SER A 117 -2.69 0.70 12.40
N HIS A 118 -2.74 0.53 11.07
CA HIS A 118 -3.19 1.58 10.15
C HIS A 118 -4.69 1.89 10.30
N VAL A 119 -5.53 0.87 10.51
CA VAL A 119 -6.96 1.06 10.81
C VAL A 119 -7.15 1.83 12.12
N LEU A 120 -6.33 1.53 13.14
CA LEU A 120 -6.30 2.30 14.39
C LEU A 120 -5.92 3.76 14.15
N ALA A 121 -4.84 4.01 13.40
CA ALA A 121 -4.38 5.36 13.10
C ALA A 121 -5.43 6.18 12.35
N GLN A 122 -6.08 5.60 11.33
CA GLN A 122 -7.19 6.25 10.62
C GLN A 122 -8.37 6.54 11.55
N ALA A 123 -8.75 5.62 12.43
CA ALA A 123 -9.84 5.82 13.38
C ALA A 123 -9.54 6.98 14.34
N VAL A 124 -8.30 7.05 14.85
CA VAL A 124 -7.86 8.17 15.71
C VAL A 124 -7.91 9.48 14.93
N LYS A 125 -7.41 9.54 13.70
CA LYS A 125 -7.46 10.77 12.86
C LYS A 125 -8.89 11.22 12.54
N ARG A 126 -9.84 10.29 12.34
CA ARG A 126 -11.25 10.63 12.15
C ARG A 126 -11.89 11.26 13.38
N LEU A 127 -11.56 10.74 14.57
CA LEU A 127 -12.12 11.22 15.83
C LEU A 127 -11.36 12.41 16.42
N TYR A 128 -10.07 12.46 16.20
CA TYR A 128 -9.13 13.47 16.71
C TYR A 128 -8.23 13.98 15.57
N PRO A 129 -8.73 14.88 14.69
CA PRO A 129 -7.99 15.34 13.51
C PRO A 129 -6.63 15.97 13.85
N GLU A 130 -6.52 16.62 15.03
CA GLU A 130 -5.28 17.26 15.51
C GLU A 130 -4.24 16.27 16.04
N ALA A 131 -4.60 15.00 16.27
CA ALA A 131 -3.66 13.97 16.70
C ALA A 131 -2.52 13.84 15.68
N LYS A 132 -1.27 13.83 16.14
CA LYS A 132 -0.10 13.61 15.29
C LYS A 132 0.33 12.15 15.39
N LEU A 133 0.63 11.58 14.24
CA LEU A 133 0.95 10.16 14.11
C LEU A 133 2.47 9.96 14.21
N ALA A 134 2.91 9.06 15.08
CA ALA A 134 4.31 8.68 15.16
C ALA A 134 4.56 7.35 14.41
N ILE A 135 4.58 6.22 15.10
CA ILE A 135 4.83 4.89 14.52
C ILE A 135 3.84 3.85 15.03
N GLY A 136 3.57 2.83 14.20
CA GLY A 136 2.63 1.76 14.52
C GLY A 136 3.02 0.40 13.97
N PRO A 137 4.03 -0.28 14.53
CA PRO A 137 4.45 -1.60 14.07
C PRO A 137 3.53 -2.71 14.55
N ALA A 138 3.56 -3.83 13.83
CA ALA A 138 3.13 -5.11 14.36
C ALA A 138 4.16 -5.64 15.37
N ILE A 139 3.66 -6.31 16.40
CA ILE A 139 4.44 -7.02 17.41
C ILE A 139 3.97 -8.47 17.52
N ASP A 140 4.68 -9.32 18.25
CA ASP A 140 4.43 -10.78 18.30
C ASP A 140 2.98 -11.15 18.63
N ASN A 141 2.35 -10.44 19.58
CA ASN A 141 0.98 -10.73 20.03
C ASN A 141 -0.04 -9.66 19.63
N GLY A 142 0.28 -8.77 18.71
CA GLY A 142 -0.64 -7.69 18.32
C GLY A 142 0.04 -6.58 17.53
N PHE A 143 -0.32 -5.39 17.87
CA PHE A 143 0.21 -4.15 17.30
C PHE A 143 0.15 -3.03 18.33
N TYR A 144 0.85 -1.94 18.08
CA TYR A 144 0.60 -0.69 18.78
C TYR A 144 0.67 0.50 17.80
N TYR A 145 0.24 1.65 18.27
CA TYR A 145 0.47 2.90 17.58
C TYR A 145 0.69 4.04 18.58
N ASP A 146 1.67 4.90 18.28
CA ASP A 146 2.04 6.05 19.10
C ASP A 146 1.42 7.33 18.55
N PHE A 147 0.73 8.06 19.42
CA PHE A 147 0.02 9.30 19.10
C PHE A 147 0.50 10.45 19.97
N ASP A 148 0.71 11.60 19.37
CA ASP A 148 0.86 12.86 20.07
C ASP A 148 -0.52 13.54 20.11
N VAL A 149 -1.12 13.57 21.29
CA VAL A 149 -2.45 14.12 21.55
C VAL A 149 -2.48 14.83 22.92
N ASP A 150 -3.28 15.88 23.00
CA ASP A 150 -3.43 16.65 24.25
C ASP A 150 -4.49 16.04 25.20
N VAL A 151 -5.35 15.15 24.69
CA VAL A 151 -6.39 14.47 25.49
C VAL A 151 -5.94 13.06 25.86
N PRO A 152 -6.17 12.61 27.11
CA PRO A 152 -5.82 11.25 27.50
C PRO A 152 -6.74 10.23 26.85
N PHE A 153 -6.18 9.11 26.38
CA PHE A 153 -6.94 7.97 25.88
C PHE A 153 -7.39 7.09 27.04
N THR A 154 -8.56 7.41 27.59
CA THR A 154 -9.21 6.61 28.64
C THR A 154 -9.83 5.33 28.06
N PRO A 155 -10.24 4.35 28.89
CA PRO A 155 -10.95 3.15 28.41
C PRO A 155 -12.19 3.49 27.56
N GLU A 156 -12.96 4.50 27.94
CA GLU A 156 -14.15 4.95 27.20
C GLU A 156 -13.77 5.55 25.82
N VAL A 157 -12.61 6.20 25.74
CA VAL A 157 -12.07 6.71 24.46
C VAL A 157 -11.63 5.54 23.60
N LEU A 158 -10.96 4.53 24.15
CA LEU A 158 -10.57 3.33 23.41
C LEU A 158 -11.78 2.60 22.82
N GLU A 159 -12.90 2.51 23.56
CA GLU A 159 -14.15 1.92 23.03
C GLU A 159 -14.71 2.71 21.84
N LYS A 160 -14.64 4.05 21.86
CA LYS A 160 -15.06 4.90 20.73
C LYS A 160 -14.15 4.71 19.52
N ILE A 161 -12.83 4.65 19.73
CA ILE A 161 -11.86 4.39 18.67
C ILE A 161 -12.11 3.00 18.05
N GLU A 162 -12.34 1.98 18.89
CA GLU A 162 -12.66 0.62 18.43
C GLU A 162 -13.95 0.59 17.60
N ALA A 163 -14.98 1.34 18.01
CA ALA A 163 -16.22 1.48 17.25
C ALA A 163 -15.97 2.13 15.86
N GLU A 164 -15.09 3.13 15.77
CA GLU A 164 -14.71 3.76 14.50
C GLU A 164 -13.88 2.80 13.63
N MET A 165 -12.94 2.05 14.22
CA MET A 165 -12.21 0.99 13.52
C MET A 165 -13.16 -0.02 12.87
N LYS A 166 -14.23 -0.43 13.56
CA LYS A 166 -15.26 -1.33 13.03
C LYS A 166 -15.97 -0.76 11.80
N LYS A 167 -16.16 0.57 11.72
CA LYS A 167 -16.71 1.23 10.53
C LYS A 167 -15.72 1.16 9.36
N ILE A 168 -14.46 1.52 9.59
CA ILE A 168 -13.38 1.46 8.57
C ILE A 168 -13.25 0.05 7.99
N VAL A 169 -13.28 -0.97 8.85
CA VAL A 169 -13.24 -2.37 8.40
C VAL A 169 -14.42 -2.72 7.50
N LYS A 170 -15.63 -2.23 7.81
CA LYS A 170 -16.82 -2.44 6.97
C LYS A 170 -16.76 -1.70 5.62
N GLU A 171 -16.04 -0.60 5.55
CA GLU A 171 -15.83 0.15 4.30
C GLU A 171 -14.98 -0.64 3.29
N ALA A 172 -14.25 -1.65 3.73
CA ALA A 172 -13.41 -2.52 2.88
C ALA A 172 -12.45 -1.71 1.98
N LEU A 173 -11.80 -0.69 2.55
CA LEU A 173 -10.90 0.20 1.83
C LEU A 173 -9.67 -0.55 1.32
N PRO A 174 -9.31 -0.43 0.04
CA PRO A 174 -8.08 -1.03 -0.47
C PRO A 174 -6.84 -0.36 0.15
N LEU A 175 -5.78 -1.15 0.35
CA LEU A 175 -4.46 -0.66 0.74
C LEU A 175 -3.64 -0.48 -0.54
N GLU A 176 -3.41 0.75 -0.95
CA GLU A 176 -2.72 1.10 -2.20
C GLU A 176 -1.35 1.69 -1.92
N ARG A 177 -0.29 0.96 -2.32
CA ARG A 177 1.09 1.41 -2.18
C ARG A 177 1.43 2.41 -3.28
N TYR A 178 2.08 3.51 -2.90
CA TYR A 178 2.67 4.46 -3.83
C TYR A 178 3.99 5.02 -3.28
N GLU A 179 4.79 5.61 -4.16
CA GLU A 179 6.07 6.22 -3.81
C GLU A 179 6.05 7.70 -4.17
N LEU A 180 6.72 8.50 -3.37
CA LEU A 180 6.94 9.92 -3.62
C LEU A 180 8.44 10.22 -3.57
N ASP A 181 8.84 11.26 -4.29
CA ASP A 181 10.11 11.89 -4.06
C ASP A 181 10.18 12.44 -2.62
N PRO A 182 11.35 12.39 -1.94
CA PRO A 182 11.48 12.87 -0.57
C PRO A 182 10.95 14.28 -0.33
N LYS A 183 11.12 15.19 -1.30
CA LYS A 183 10.63 16.56 -1.19
C LYS A 183 9.10 16.60 -1.21
N GLU A 184 8.47 15.90 -2.13
CA GLU A 184 7.00 15.78 -2.24
C GLU A 184 6.41 15.11 -1.00
N ALA A 185 7.09 14.08 -0.47
CA ALA A 185 6.70 13.39 0.74
C ALA A 185 6.72 14.31 1.97
N ILE A 186 7.76 15.14 2.12
CA ILE A 186 7.86 16.14 3.19
C ILE A 186 6.74 17.17 3.05
N GLU A 187 6.54 17.75 1.87
CA GLU A 187 5.48 18.74 1.62
C GLU A 187 4.07 18.18 1.96
N LEU A 188 3.82 16.92 1.59
CA LEU A 188 2.57 16.24 1.93
C LEU A 188 2.36 16.12 3.44
N MET A 189 3.39 15.69 4.17
CA MET A 189 3.29 15.48 5.62
C MET A 189 3.29 16.79 6.40
N GLU A 190 4.04 17.81 5.95
CA GLU A 190 3.99 19.18 6.53
C GLU A 190 2.58 19.78 6.37
N LYS A 191 1.96 19.65 5.19
CA LYS A 191 0.59 20.12 4.95
C LYS A 191 -0.43 19.41 5.86
N LYS A 192 -0.19 18.15 6.21
CA LYS A 192 -1.03 17.38 7.14
C LYS A 192 -0.69 17.61 8.62
N GLY A 193 0.38 18.37 8.92
CA GLY A 193 0.84 18.62 10.29
C GLY A 193 1.52 17.42 10.97
N GLU A 194 1.94 16.41 10.19
CA GLU A 194 2.51 15.16 10.69
C GLU A 194 4.03 15.28 10.92
N ILE A 195 4.42 16.00 11.98
CA ILE A 195 5.81 16.36 12.27
C ILE A 195 6.74 15.15 12.44
N TYR A 196 6.27 14.08 13.06
CA TYR A 196 7.04 12.84 13.26
C TYR A 196 7.30 12.13 11.93
N LYS A 197 6.33 12.15 11.00
CA LYS A 197 6.50 11.60 9.65
C LYS A 197 7.51 12.42 8.84
N VAL A 198 7.49 13.74 8.96
CA VAL A 198 8.50 14.61 8.33
C VAL A 198 9.90 14.26 8.82
N GLU A 199 10.09 14.07 10.13
CA GLU A 199 11.37 13.67 10.71
C GLU A 199 11.85 12.30 10.17
N LEU A 200 10.97 11.31 10.13
CA LEU A 200 11.27 9.97 9.60
C LEU A 200 11.62 10.03 8.10
N ILE A 201 10.89 10.82 7.30
CA ILE A 201 11.18 10.96 5.86
C ILE A 201 12.58 11.57 5.66
N LYS A 202 12.94 12.59 6.41
CA LYS A 202 14.27 13.21 6.33
C LYS A 202 15.38 12.21 6.67
N GLU A 203 15.14 11.34 7.66
CA GLU A 203 16.10 10.30 8.04
C GLU A 203 16.25 9.23 6.94
N HIS A 204 15.15 8.70 6.39
CA HIS A 204 15.17 7.70 5.31
C HIS A 204 15.77 8.27 4.02
N ALA A 205 15.42 9.51 3.65
CA ALA A 205 16.00 10.21 2.51
C ALA A 205 17.50 10.39 2.64
N GLY A 206 18.00 10.72 3.87
CA GLY A 206 19.43 10.83 4.16
C GLY A 206 20.20 9.51 3.99
N LYS A 207 19.52 8.37 4.10
CA LYS A 207 20.08 7.03 3.85
C LYS A 207 19.94 6.59 2.39
N GLY A 208 19.32 7.39 1.51
CA GLY A 208 19.04 7.05 0.13
C GLY A 208 17.92 6.03 -0.05
N GLU A 209 17.07 5.85 0.97
CA GLU A 209 15.93 4.94 0.93
C GLU A 209 14.77 5.57 0.14
N LYS A 210 13.98 4.73 -0.52
CA LYS A 210 12.75 5.17 -1.19
C LYS A 210 11.69 5.52 -0.16
N ILE A 211 10.93 6.59 -0.41
CA ILE A 211 9.83 7.02 0.45
C ILE A 211 8.52 6.44 -0.10
N SER A 212 7.97 5.50 0.63
CA SER A 212 6.71 4.84 0.26
C SER A 212 5.60 5.12 1.26
N PHE A 213 4.39 5.11 0.74
CA PHE A 213 3.16 5.32 1.46
C PHE A 213 2.15 4.23 1.13
N PHE A 214 1.22 4.04 2.05
CA PHE A 214 0.00 3.29 1.80
C PHE A 214 -1.20 4.20 1.99
N ARG A 215 -2.08 4.21 0.98
CA ARG A 215 -3.37 4.87 1.02
C ARG A 215 -4.48 3.90 1.34
N GLN A 216 -5.36 4.26 2.25
CA GLN A 216 -6.62 3.58 2.55
C GLN A 216 -7.76 4.62 2.63
N GLY A 217 -8.50 4.76 1.53
CA GLY A 217 -9.49 5.85 1.40
C GLY A 217 -8.83 7.23 1.50
N GLU A 218 -9.29 8.04 2.45
CA GLU A 218 -8.78 9.39 2.72
C GLU A 218 -7.47 9.42 3.53
N PHE A 219 -7.04 8.27 4.03
CA PHE A 219 -5.89 8.16 4.93
C PHE A 219 -4.63 7.73 4.18
N ASP A 220 -3.56 8.51 4.30
CA ASP A 220 -2.23 8.17 3.80
C ASP A 220 -1.26 7.97 4.97
N GLU A 221 -0.56 6.84 4.98
CA GLU A 221 0.42 6.48 5.99
C GLU A 221 1.80 6.28 5.36
N LEU A 222 2.83 6.90 5.96
CA LEU A 222 4.25 6.63 5.64
C LEU A 222 4.58 5.21 6.07
N CYS A 223 4.82 4.32 5.12
CA CYS A 223 5.01 2.91 5.42
C CYS A 223 5.68 2.17 4.26
N ALA A 224 6.55 1.22 4.60
CA ALA A 224 7.18 0.32 3.63
C ALA A 224 6.33 -0.92 3.29
N GLY A 225 5.33 -1.23 4.09
CA GLY A 225 4.52 -2.45 3.96
C GLY A 225 5.23 -3.71 4.52
N PRO A 226 4.81 -4.91 4.12
CA PRO A 226 3.60 -5.17 3.33
C PRO A 226 2.30 -5.10 4.15
N HIS A 227 1.18 -5.03 3.45
CA HIS A 227 -0.18 -5.00 4.03
C HIS A 227 -1.09 -6.05 3.41
N VAL A 228 -2.19 -6.36 4.11
CA VAL A 228 -3.28 -7.13 3.50
C VAL A 228 -4.01 -6.29 2.44
N PRO A 229 -4.75 -6.91 1.48
CA PRO A 229 -5.31 -6.19 0.33
C PRO A 229 -6.27 -5.05 0.65
N ASP A 230 -7.05 -5.19 1.71
CA ASP A 230 -8.07 -4.22 2.12
C ASP A 230 -8.38 -4.30 3.62
N THR A 231 -9.01 -3.26 4.17
CA THR A 231 -9.31 -3.17 5.61
C THR A 231 -10.29 -4.25 6.10
N SER A 232 -11.11 -4.83 5.22
CA SER A 232 -12.09 -5.87 5.60
C SER A 232 -11.44 -7.19 6.04
N ARG A 233 -10.15 -7.35 5.79
CA ARG A 233 -9.39 -8.53 6.24
C ARG A 233 -9.16 -8.50 7.75
N VAL A 234 -9.17 -7.33 8.38
CA VAL A 234 -9.01 -7.14 9.84
C VAL A 234 -10.36 -7.38 10.53
N LYS A 235 -10.79 -8.65 10.61
CA LYS A 235 -12.15 -9.01 11.05
C LYS A 235 -12.36 -8.98 12.55
N ALA A 236 -11.36 -9.40 13.32
CA ALA A 236 -11.42 -9.53 14.76
C ALA A 236 -10.24 -8.77 15.37
N PHE A 237 -10.53 -7.75 16.15
CA PHE A 237 -9.51 -6.94 16.83
C PHE A 237 -10.06 -6.39 18.13
N LYS A 238 -9.15 -6.03 19.03
CA LYS A 238 -9.47 -5.38 20.31
C LYS A 238 -8.33 -4.45 20.69
N LEU A 239 -8.66 -3.27 21.18
CA LEU A 239 -7.72 -2.39 21.86
C LEU A 239 -7.59 -2.84 23.31
N THR A 240 -6.37 -3.04 23.79
CA THR A 240 -6.12 -3.68 25.07
C THR A 240 -5.71 -2.72 26.17
N SER A 241 -4.91 -1.68 25.83
CA SER A 241 -4.42 -0.72 26.81
C SER A 241 -3.89 0.54 26.13
N CYS A 242 -3.73 1.60 26.93
CA CYS A 242 -2.98 2.78 26.55
C CYS A 242 -1.92 3.08 27.63
N THR A 243 -0.69 3.41 27.19
CA THR A 243 0.43 3.75 28.09
C THR A 243 1.19 4.94 27.54
N GLY A 244 1.99 5.61 28.39
CA GLY A 244 2.98 6.59 27.93
C GLY A 244 4.17 5.90 27.27
N ALA A 245 4.70 6.51 26.21
CA ALA A 245 5.93 6.09 25.55
C ALA A 245 6.68 7.31 25.01
N TYR A 246 7.94 7.46 25.36
CA TYR A 246 8.75 8.57 24.85
C TYR A 246 9.06 8.34 23.36
N TRP A 247 9.00 9.44 22.57
CA TRP A 247 9.41 9.41 21.18
C TRP A 247 10.85 8.89 21.07
N ARG A 248 11.06 7.87 20.21
CA ARG A 248 12.34 7.16 20.03
C ARG A 248 12.89 6.49 21.31
N GLY A 249 12.07 6.33 22.35
CA GLY A 249 12.52 5.75 23.62
C GLY A 249 13.43 6.64 24.44
N ASP A 250 13.57 7.90 24.10
CA ASP A 250 14.41 8.87 24.78
C ASP A 250 13.56 9.75 25.70
N SER A 251 13.88 9.78 26.99
CA SER A 251 13.16 10.53 28.01
C SER A 251 13.23 12.06 27.84
N ASP A 252 14.18 12.56 27.06
CA ASP A 252 14.29 13.98 26.74
C ASP A 252 13.30 14.39 25.62
N ASN A 253 12.73 13.43 24.90
CA ASN A 253 11.71 13.65 23.90
C ASN A 253 10.30 13.70 24.50
N LYS A 254 9.33 14.16 23.70
CA LYS A 254 7.93 14.19 24.10
C LYS A 254 7.40 12.82 24.45
N MET A 255 6.66 12.73 25.55
CA MET A 255 5.88 11.54 25.89
C MET A 255 4.63 11.47 25.02
N LEU A 256 4.50 10.39 24.26
CA LEU A 256 3.37 10.06 23.41
C LEU A 256 2.43 9.11 24.13
N GLN A 257 1.22 8.96 23.61
CA GLN A 257 0.28 7.95 24.07
C GLN A 257 0.32 6.74 23.12
N ARG A 258 0.69 5.59 23.65
CA ARG A 258 0.78 4.32 22.94
C ARG A 258 -0.46 3.49 23.20
N ILE A 259 -1.24 3.24 22.14
CA ILE A 259 -2.37 2.33 22.19
C ILE A 259 -1.91 0.95 21.71
N TYR A 260 -2.14 -0.07 22.53
CA TYR A 260 -1.93 -1.47 22.17
C TYR A 260 -3.23 -2.11 21.71
N GLY A 261 -3.11 -3.01 20.76
CA GLY A 261 -4.22 -3.84 20.29
C GLY A 261 -3.76 -5.20 19.80
N THR A 262 -4.72 -6.08 19.60
CA THR A 262 -4.50 -7.37 18.96
C THR A 262 -5.48 -7.56 17.80
N ALA A 263 -5.10 -8.40 16.82
CA ALA A 263 -5.95 -8.70 15.67
C ALA A 263 -5.78 -10.15 15.21
N PHE A 264 -6.92 -10.72 14.81
CA PHE A 264 -7.06 -12.08 14.31
C PHE A 264 -8.00 -12.13 13.10
N THR A 265 -8.01 -13.25 12.40
CA THR A 265 -8.94 -13.48 11.27
C THR A 265 -10.30 -13.99 11.71
N LYS A 266 -10.40 -14.54 12.93
CA LYS A 266 -11.62 -15.10 13.50
C LYS A 266 -11.90 -14.47 14.87
N LYS A 267 -13.16 -14.33 15.19
CA LYS A 267 -13.59 -13.74 16.47
C LYS A 267 -13.30 -14.68 17.64
N GLU A 268 -13.37 -15.97 17.41
CA GLU A 268 -13.10 -17.00 18.42
C GLU A 268 -11.65 -16.98 18.92
N ASP A 269 -10.72 -16.45 18.12
CA ASP A 269 -9.31 -16.32 18.50
C ASP A 269 -9.05 -15.05 19.35
N LEU A 270 -10.05 -14.17 19.46
CA LEU A 270 -9.97 -12.92 20.22
C LEU A 270 -10.40 -13.08 21.69
N ASP A 271 -11.24 -14.06 21.98
CA ASP A 271 -11.77 -14.38 23.30
C ASP A 271 -10.79 -15.27 24.08
#